data_da1380474b3b868e5a32e70e5b58bff4
#
_entry.id   da1380474b3b868e5a32e70e5b58bff4
#
_cell.length_a   1.000
_cell.length_b   1.000
_cell.length_c   1.000
_cell.angle_alpha   90.00
_cell.angle_beta   90.00
_cell.angle_gamma   90.00
#
_symmetry.space_group_name_H-M   'P 1'
#
loop_
_entity.id
_entity.type
_entity.pdbx_description
1 polymer ?
#
loop_
_entity_poly.entity_id
_entity_poly.type
_entity_poly.pdbx_seq_one_letter_code
_entity_poly.pdbx_strand_id
1 'polypeptide(L)'
;MKNSIMTNKYLYFVANWKMYGDLKVLNSLDKVIKFSKSIKQKKIKLIYCPPSTLINILFNKLKKTKIEVGAQNSHESDKFGPFTGQINSRMLKNVGARYVILGHSENRQLGEDNKKINSKIKSALKSGLKIIFCIGETLKDKRNKKTNQVLSKQIKIGLKSIRKKSNIIIAYEPVWSIGTGLIPKRNDLIKTISFIKKKLGKKPSKILYGGSVNSENINQLKNIYDIDGFLVGGASQDTKKFIDIIKKTIN
;
A
#
# COMPACT_ATOMS: atom_id res chain seq x y z
N MET A 1 0.78 24.23 23.65
CA MET A 1 -0.13 23.16 24.12
C MET A 1 0.13 21.90 23.34
N LYS A 2 0.69 20.87 23.96
CA LYS A 2 0.99 19.56 23.35
C LYS A 2 -0.29 18.75 23.36
N ASN A 3 -1.03 18.68 22.30
CA ASN A 3 -2.04 17.67 22.12
C ASN A 3 -1.41 16.43 21.47
N SER A 4 -0.79 15.63 22.31
CA SER A 4 -0.47 14.24 22.01
C SER A 4 -1.79 13.45 22.02
N ILE A 5 -2.59 13.55 20.98
CA ILE A 5 -3.60 12.55 20.72
C ILE A 5 -2.88 11.36 20.08
N MET A 6 -2.26 10.55 20.92
CA MET A 6 -1.90 9.19 20.54
C MET A 6 -3.22 8.44 20.31
N THR A 7 -3.72 8.56 19.09
CA THR A 7 -4.90 7.82 18.68
C THR A 7 -4.59 6.33 18.80
N ASN A 8 -5.52 5.59 19.35
CA ASN A 8 -5.51 4.12 19.54
C ASN A 8 -5.52 3.36 18.18
N LYS A 9 -4.84 3.90 17.17
CA LYS A 9 -4.91 3.59 15.74
C LYS A 9 -3.65 2.89 15.27
N TYR A 10 -3.80 1.82 14.49
CA TYR A 10 -2.68 1.15 13.85
C TYR A 10 -2.06 2.03 12.75
N LEU A 11 -0.73 2.15 12.74
CA LEU A 11 0.05 2.69 11.64
C LEU A 11 0.53 1.55 10.73
N TYR A 12 0.33 1.73 9.43
CA TYR A 12 0.71 0.75 8.41
C TYR A 12 1.98 1.18 7.69
N PHE A 13 2.93 0.27 7.58
CA PHE A 13 4.12 0.43 6.75
C PHE A 13 4.17 -0.72 5.76
N VAL A 14 3.91 -0.41 4.49
CA VAL A 14 3.88 -1.38 3.41
C VAL A 14 5.13 -1.21 2.56
N ALA A 15 5.95 -2.23 2.50
CA ALA A 15 7.15 -2.28 1.66
C ALA A 15 6.78 -2.85 0.29
N ASN A 16 6.64 -2.00 -0.72
CA ASN A 16 6.49 -2.41 -2.10
C ASN A 16 7.87 -2.53 -2.76
N TRP A 17 8.39 -3.74 -2.85
CA TRP A 17 9.72 -3.96 -3.44
C TRP A 17 9.74 -3.78 -4.96
N LYS A 18 8.57 -3.71 -5.60
CA LYS A 18 8.47 -3.66 -7.06
C LYS A 18 9.21 -4.85 -7.70
N MET A 19 9.91 -4.66 -8.81
CA MET A 19 10.68 -5.70 -9.48
C MET A 19 12.13 -5.75 -8.94
N TYR A 20 12.26 -5.78 -7.60
CA TYR A 20 13.56 -5.90 -6.93
C TYR A 20 13.55 -7.03 -5.92
N GLY A 21 14.69 -7.67 -5.79
CA GLY A 21 14.94 -8.70 -4.80
C GLY A 21 15.19 -10.07 -5.41
N ASP A 22 16.18 -10.71 -4.86
CA ASP A 22 16.57 -12.11 -5.06
C ASP A 22 16.63 -12.84 -3.71
N LEU A 23 17.11 -14.06 -3.70
CA LEU A 23 17.23 -14.84 -2.45
C LEU A 23 18.17 -14.18 -1.43
N LYS A 24 19.18 -13.43 -1.88
CA LYS A 24 20.18 -12.80 -0.99
C LYS A 24 19.56 -11.71 -0.12
N VAL A 25 18.54 -11.00 -0.64
CA VAL A 25 17.88 -9.91 0.10
C VAL A 25 17.18 -10.42 1.37
N LEU A 26 16.81 -11.70 1.41
CA LEU A 26 16.12 -12.31 2.56
C LEU A 26 16.96 -12.29 3.84
N ASN A 27 18.28 -12.30 3.73
CA ASN A 27 19.18 -12.23 4.88
C ASN A 27 19.10 -10.88 5.60
N SER A 28 18.80 -9.81 4.87
CA SER A 28 18.67 -8.47 5.44
C SER A 28 17.44 -8.33 6.35
N LEU A 29 16.41 -9.18 6.17
CA LEU A 29 15.16 -9.12 6.92
C LEU A 29 15.31 -9.48 8.40
N ASP A 30 16.39 -10.14 8.80
CA ASP A 30 16.63 -10.46 10.21
C ASP A 30 16.72 -9.18 11.05
N LYS A 31 17.23 -8.08 10.48
CA LYS A 31 17.24 -6.75 11.10
C LYS A 31 15.81 -6.23 11.34
N VAL A 32 14.92 -6.43 10.37
CA VAL A 32 13.51 -6.01 10.47
C VAL A 32 12.76 -6.87 11.47
N ILE A 33 13.02 -8.18 11.50
CA ILE A 33 12.45 -9.11 12.49
C ILE A 33 12.85 -8.68 13.90
N LYS A 34 14.15 -8.43 14.13
CA LYS A 34 14.67 -7.93 15.42
C LYS A 34 14.02 -6.60 15.81
N PHE A 35 13.95 -5.67 14.89
CA PHE A 35 13.29 -4.37 15.09
C PHE A 35 11.80 -4.52 15.41
N SER A 36 11.06 -5.38 14.69
CA SER A 36 9.64 -5.60 14.94
C SER A 36 9.34 -6.13 16.35
N LYS A 37 10.27 -6.88 16.94
CA LYS A 37 10.18 -7.36 18.32
C LYS A 37 10.40 -6.22 19.34
N SER A 38 11.28 -5.25 19.05
CA SER A 38 11.56 -4.12 19.93
C SER A 38 10.44 -3.08 20.01
N ILE A 39 9.52 -3.05 19.02
CA ILE A 39 8.38 -2.11 18.96
C ILE A 39 7.04 -2.76 19.32
N LYS A 40 7.04 -3.87 20.08
CA LYS A 40 5.85 -4.69 20.39
C LYS A 40 4.67 -3.90 20.98
N GLN A 41 4.94 -2.87 21.76
CA GLN A 41 3.92 -2.05 22.43
C GLN A 41 3.25 -1.04 21.49
N LYS A 42 3.83 -0.75 20.31
CA LYS A 42 3.29 0.21 19.37
C LYS A 42 2.32 -0.48 18.40
N LYS A 43 1.21 0.17 18.10
CA LYS A 43 0.21 -0.33 17.14
C LYS A 43 0.71 -0.15 15.71
N ILE A 44 1.62 -1.01 15.26
CA ILE A 44 2.25 -0.99 13.95
C ILE A 44 1.93 -2.26 13.18
N LYS A 45 1.62 -2.10 11.90
CA LYS A 45 1.48 -3.18 10.93
C LYS A 45 2.57 -3.06 9.87
N LEU A 46 3.44 -4.05 9.81
CA LEU A 46 4.48 -4.18 8.79
C LEU A 46 4.02 -5.18 7.75
N ILE A 47 4.02 -4.79 6.47
CA ILE A 47 3.60 -5.63 5.36
C ILE A 47 4.68 -5.56 4.29
N TYR A 48 5.19 -6.72 3.87
CA TYR A 48 6.16 -6.83 2.80
C TYR A 48 5.51 -7.38 1.54
N CYS A 49 5.61 -6.65 0.44
CA CYS A 49 5.11 -7.05 -0.87
C CYS A 49 6.31 -7.27 -1.82
N PRO A 50 6.92 -8.46 -1.80
CA PRO A 50 8.02 -8.83 -2.68
C PRO A 50 7.50 -9.21 -4.07
N PRO A 51 8.39 -9.43 -5.08
CA PRO A 51 8.06 -10.17 -6.30
C PRO A 51 7.39 -11.51 -5.99
N SER A 52 6.51 -11.96 -6.87
CA SER A 52 5.72 -13.19 -6.66
C SER A 52 6.58 -14.42 -6.41
N THR A 53 7.76 -14.48 -7.00
CA THR A 53 8.76 -15.56 -6.83
C THR A 53 9.28 -15.71 -5.40
N LEU A 54 9.17 -14.66 -4.58
CA LEU A 54 9.69 -14.65 -3.20
C LEU A 54 8.59 -14.76 -2.13
N ILE A 55 7.31 -14.74 -2.49
CA ILE A 55 6.20 -14.69 -1.52
C ILE A 55 6.26 -15.89 -0.56
N ASN A 56 6.35 -17.11 -1.08
CA ASN A 56 6.35 -18.31 -0.24
C ASN A 56 7.56 -18.37 0.69
N ILE A 57 8.75 -18.08 0.17
CA ILE A 57 9.98 -18.12 0.95
C ILE A 57 9.93 -17.05 2.05
N LEU A 58 9.47 -15.84 1.70
CA LEU A 58 9.31 -14.75 2.66
C LEU A 58 8.26 -15.10 3.72
N PHE A 59 7.12 -15.68 3.33
CA PHE A 59 6.10 -16.12 4.27
C PHE A 59 6.67 -17.13 5.27
N ASN A 60 7.41 -18.14 4.81
CA ASN A 60 8.03 -19.14 5.70
C ASN A 60 9.03 -18.50 6.69
N LYS A 61 9.82 -17.53 6.25
CA LYS A 61 10.75 -16.78 7.11
C LYS A 61 9.99 -15.92 8.15
N LEU A 62 8.85 -15.35 7.81
CA LEU A 62 8.11 -14.38 8.63
C LEU A 62 6.95 -14.97 9.44
N LYS A 63 6.51 -16.22 9.19
CA LYS A 63 5.30 -16.84 9.78
C LYS A 63 5.24 -16.85 11.31
N LYS A 64 6.41 -16.82 11.97
CA LYS A 64 6.52 -16.75 13.44
C LYS A 64 6.64 -15.30 13.96
N THR A 65 6.40 -14.31 13.13
CA THR A 65 6.47 -12.88 13.46
C THR A 65 5.11 -12.20 13.29
N LYS A 66 5.02 -10.91 13.64
CA LYS A 66 3.84 -10.06 13.37
C LYS A 66 3.92 -9.35 12.00
N ILE A 67 4.94 -9.65 11.19
CA ILE A 67 5.13 -9.07 9.86
C ILE A 67 4.30 -9.89 8.87
N GLU A 68 3.48 -9.21 8.08
CA GLU A 68 2.60 -9.85 7.10
C GLU A 68 3.19 -9.76 5.69
N VAL A 69 2.83 -10.70 4.83
CA VAL A 69 3.29 -10.76 3.44
C VAL A 69 2.12 -10.38 2.52
N GLY A 70 2.42 -9.60 1.49
CA GLY A 70 1.49 -9.23 0.44
C GLY A 70 2.05 -9.54 -0.94
N ALA A 71 1.20 -9.41 -1.95
CA ALA A 71 1.55 -9.50 -3.36
C ALA A 71 1.46 -8.12 -4.02
N GLN A 72 2.10 -7.95 -5.18
CA GLN A 72 2.18 -6.67 -5.89
C GLN A 72 1.10 -6.51 -6.96
N ASN A 73 0.45 -7.59 -7.39
CA ASN A 73 -0.66 -7.63 -8.33
C ASN A 73 -1.33 -9.02 -8.31
N SER A 74 -2.46 -9.17 -9.00
CA SER A 74 -3.11 -10.46 -9.26
C SER A 74 -3.90 -10.41 -10.57
N HIS A 75 -4.20 -11.57 -11.15
CA HIS A 75 -5.15 -11.69 -12.23
C HIS A 75 -6.58 -11.41 -11.74
N GLU A 76 -7.50 -10.99 -12.64
CA GLU A 76 -8.90 -10.71 -12.31
C GLU A 76 -9.76 -11.96 -12.04
N SER A 77 -9.38 -13.13 -12.54
CA SER A 77 -10.04 -14.40 -12.22
C SER A 77 -9.51 -14.98 -10.91
N ASP A 78 -10.41 -15.49 -10.07
CA ASP A 78 -10.08 -16.32 -8.90
C ASP A 78 -10.06 -17.83 -9.25
N LYS A 79 -10.43 -18.19 -10.47
CA LYS A 79 -10.42 -19.57 -10.98
C LYS A 79 -9.09 -19.86 -11.67
N PHE A 80 -8.69 -21.13 -11.65
CA PHE A 80 -7.64 -21.63 -12.53
C PHE A 80 -8.12 -21.63 -13.98
N GLY A 81 -7.20 -21.52 -14.93
CA GLY A 81 -7.57 -21.47 -16.34
C GLY A 81 -6.36 -21.26 -17.27
N PRO A 82 -6.58 -21.14 -18.57
CA PRO A 82 -5.54 -21.00 -19.59
C PRO A 82 -4.99 -19.58 -19.64
N PHE A 83 -4.31 -19.16 -18.58
CA PHE A 83 -3.72 -17.83 -18.45
C PHE A 83 -2.22 -17.97 -18.16
N THR A 84 -1.46 -18.43 -19.17
CA THR A 84 -0.02 -18.70 -19.04
C THR A 84 0.73 -17.51 -18.47
N GLY A 85 1.52 -17.76 -17.41
CA GLY A 85 2.31 -16.72 -16.73
C GLY A 85 1.53 -15.83 -15.75
N GLN A 86 0.18 -15.93 -15.69
CA GLN A 86 -0.61 -15.12 -14.76
C GLN A 86 -0.76 -15.82 -13.40
N ILE A 87 -0.86 -14.99 -12.36
CA ILE A 87 -1.03 -15.45 -10.98
C ILE A 87 -2.33 -14.88 -10.43
N ASN A 88 -3.26 -15.73 -10.02
CA ASN A 88 -4.51 -15.30 -9.45
C ASN A 88 -4.44 -15.15 -7.92
N SER A 89 -5.46 -14.52 -7.35
CA SER A 89 -5.53 -14.22 -5.92
C SER A 89 -5.59 -15.48 -5.04
N ARG A 90 -6.16 -16.57 -5.53
CA ARG A 90 -6.20 -17.87 -4.83
C ARG A 90 -4.79 -18.49 -4.72
N MET A 91 -4.01 -18.45 -5.80
CA MET A 91 -2.62 -18.91 -5.80
C MET A 91 -1.79 -18.08 -4.80
N LEU A 92 -1.94 -16.75 -4.81
CA LEU A 92 -1.24 -15.86 -3.88
C LEU A 92 -1.58 -16.17 -2.42
N LYS A 93 -2.86 -16.42 -2.13
CA LYS A 93 -3.31 -16.79 -0.79
C LYS A 93 -2.69 -18.11 -0.33
N ASN A 94 -2.62 -19.10 -1.21
CA ASN A 94 -2.07 -20.42 -0.90
C ASN A 94 -0.57 -20.38 -0.55
N VAL A 95 0.19 -19.48 -1.19
CA VAL A 95 1.63 -19.31 -0.90
C VAL A 95 1.91 -18.34 0.27
N GLY A 96 0.87 -17.91 1.00
CA GLY A 96 0.99 -17.18 2.26
C GLY A 96 0.74 -15.67 2.19
N ALA A 97 0.38 -15.11 1.04
CA ALA A 97 0.00 -13.71 0.97
C ALA A 97 -1.27 -13.42 1.79
N ARG A 98 -1.28 -12.31 2.50
CA ARG A 98 -2.43 -11.77 3.25
C ARG A 98 -3.01 -10.51 2.60
N TYR A 99 -2.18 -9.80 1.85
CA TYR A 99 -2.52 -8.56 1.16
C TYR A 99 -2.20 -8.68 -0.32
N VAL A 100 -2.81 -7.80 -1.12
CA VAL A 100 -2.41 -7.57 -2.51
C VAL A 100 -2.55 -6.09 -2.85
N ILE A 101 -1.54 -5.54 -3.52
CA ILE A 101 -1.56 -4.19 -4.11
C ILE A 101 -2.29 -4.30 -5.45
N LEU A 102 -3.32 -3.46 -5.66
CA LEU A 102 -4.08 -3.43 -6.90
C LEU A 102 -4.26 -1.99 -7.38
N GLY A 103 -4.14 -1.79 -8.68
CA GLY A 103 -4.29 -0.48 -9.31
C GLY A 103 -3.11 0.46 -9.09
N HIS A 104 -1.91 -0.08 -8.76
CA HIS A 104 -0.67 0.70 -8.71
C HIS A 104 -0.42 1.42 -10.03
N SER A 105 0.16 2.61 -9.96
CA SER A 105 0.38 3.46 -11.14
C SER A 105 1.12 2.76 -12.27
N GLU A 106 2.12 1.95 -11.97
CA GLU A 106 2.87 1.17 -12.97
C GLU A 106 1.98 0.18 -13.73
N ASN A 107 1.07 -0.53 -13.03
CA ASN A 107 0.12 -1.43 -13.68
C ASN A 107 -0.93 -0.67 -14.52
N ARG A 108 -1.34 0.52 -14.06
CA ARG A 108 -2.23 1.39 -14.85
C ARG A 108 -1.56 1.86 -16.14
N GLN A 109 -0.27 2.18 -16.10
CA GLN A 109 0.52 2.53 -17.29
C GLN A 109 0.62 1.36 -18.28
N LEU A 110 0.57 0.12 -17.79
CA LEU A 110 0.52 -1.10 -18.60
C LEU A 110 -0.91 -1.48 -19.05
N GLY A 111 -1.87 -0.56 -18.93
CA GLY A 111 -3.22 -0.73 -19.47
C GLY A 111 -4.28 -1.24 -18.48
N GLU A 112 -4.00 -1.33 -17.19
CA GLU A 112 -5.03 -1.68 -16.21
C GLU A 112 -6.01 -0.52 -15.99
N ASP A 113 -7.20 -0.63 -16.52
CA ASP A 113 -8.29 0.32 -16.30
C ASP A 113 -9.03 0.07 -14.97
N ASN A 114 -9.91 1.02 -14.60
CA ASN A 114 -10.66 0.92 -13.34
C ASN A 114 -11.66 -0.25 -13.29
N LYS A 115 -12.16 -0.73 -14.45
CA LYS A 115 -13.07 -1.90 -14.50
C LYS A 115 -12.29 -3.18 -14.23
N LYS A 116 -11.14 -3.35 -14.86
CA LYS A 116 -10.23 -4.48 -14.62
C LYS A 116 -9.77 -4.52 -13.15
N ILE A 117 -9.41 -3.37 -12.58
CA ILE A 117 -9.03 -3.25 -11.17
C ILE A 117 -10.21 -3.64 -10.26
N ASN A 118 -11.45 -3.23 -10.56
CA ASN A 118 -12.62 -3.64 -9.80
C ASN A 118 -12.81 -5.16 -9.81
N SER A 119 -12.64 -5.81 -10.96
CA SER A 119 -12.69 -7.28 -11.09
C SER A 119 -11.61 -7.95 -10.24
N LYS A 120 -10.37 -7.44 -10.28
CA LYS A 120 -9.26 -7.91 -9.42
C LYS A 120 -9.56 -7.76 -7.93
N ILE A 121 -10.12 -6.62 -7.51
CA ILE A 121 -10.52 -6.39 -6.11
C ILE A 121 -11.57 -7.40 -5.67
N LYS A 122 -12.59 -7.65 -6.48
CA LYS A 122 -13.64 -8.65 -6.18
C LYS A 122 -13.06 -10.06 -6.03
N SER A 123 -12.23 -10.47 -6.99
CA SER A 123 -11.55 -11.77 -6.99
C SER A 123 -10.67 -11.93 -5.74
N ALA A 124 -9.85 -10.94 -5.42
CA ALA A 124 -8.95 -10.99 -4.28
C ALA A 124 -9.70 -11.01 -2.93
N LEU A 125 -10.78 -10.25 -2.80
CA LEU A 125 -11.66 -10.30 -1.61
C LEU A 125 -12.32 -11.67 -1.45
N LYS A 126 -12.79 -12.29 -2.54
CA LYS A 126 -13.38 -13.63 -2.55
C LYS A 126 -12.35 -14.68 -2.12
N SER A 127 -11.09 -14.53 -2.50
CA SER A 127 -9.98 -15.38 -2.04
C SER A 127 -9.52 -15.10 -0.60
N GLY A 128 -10.12 -14.13 0.10
CA GLY A 128 -9.80 -13.79 1.48
C GLY A 128 -8.53 -12.96 1.65
N LEU A 129 -8.08 -12.26 0.60
CA LEU A 129 -7.00 -11.27 0.70
C LEU A 129 -7.54 -9.92 1.17
N LYS A 130 -6.70 -9.16 1.86
CA LYS A 130 -6.90 -7.72 2.11
C LYS A 130 -6.29 -6.93 0.97
N ILE A 131 -6.94 -5.84 0.58
CA ILE A 131 -6.57 -5.06 -0.59
C ILE A 131 -5.85 -3.79 -0.18
N ILE A 132 -4.77 -3.46 -0.87
CA ILE A 132 -4.17 -2.13 -0.90
C ILE A 132 -4.50 -1.56 -2.27
N PHE A 133 -5.57 -0.75 -2.31
CA PHE A 133 -6.06 -0.16 -3.55
C PHE A 133 -5.39 1.18 -3.82
N CYS A 134 -4.57 1.23 -4.85
CA CYS A 134 -3.84 2.42 -5.27
C CYS A 134 -4.69 3.31 -6.16
N ILE A 135 -4.75 4.57 -5.80
CA ILE A 135 -5.41 5.66 -6.54
C ILE A 135 -4.51 6.88 -6.58
N GLY A 136 -4.57 7.63 -7.66
CA GLY A 136 -3.77 8.85 -7.81
C GLY A 136 -3.92 9.47 -9.19
N GLU A 137 -3.62 10.75 -9.26
CA GLU A 137 -3.64 11.55 -10.49
C GLU A 137 -2.24 11.69 -11.09
N THR A 138 -2.18 11.88 -12.41
CA THR A 138 -0.96 12.24 -13.14
C THR A 138 -0.61 13.72 -12.96
N LEU A 139 0.62 14.11 -13.32
CA LEU A 139 1.01 15.52 -13.35
C LEU A 139 0.13 16.36 -14.28
N LYS A 140 -0.27 15.79 -15.42
CA LYS A 140 -1.20 16.43 -16.37
C LYS A 140 -2.56 16.69 -15.73
N ASP A 141 -3.10 15.70 -15.01
CA ASP A 141 -4.39 15.85 -14.31
C ASP A 141 -4.30 16.94 -13.23
N LYS A 142 -3.21 16.96 -12.46
CA LYS A 142 -2.97 17.97 -11.42
C LYS A 142 -2.89 19.38 -12.01
N ARG A 143 -2.10 19.58 -13.07
CA ARG A 143 -1.98 20.88 -13.77
C ARG A 143 -3.34 21.35 -14.29
N ASN A 144 -4.17 20.45 -14.77
CA ASN A 144 -5.52 20.73 -15.27
C ASN A 144 -6.58 20.79 -14.14
N LYS A 145 -6.18 20.82 -12.86
CA LYS A 145 -7.09 20.87 -11.68
C LYS A 145 -8.11 19.71 -11.63
N LYS A 146 -7.80 18.56 -12.24
CA LYS A 146 -8.67 17.38 -12.35
C LYS A 146 -8.43 16.32 -11.25
N THR A 147 -7.56 16.56 -10.26
CA THR A 147 -7.25 15.62 -9.17
C THR A 147 -8.52 15.00 -8.56
N ASN A 148 -9.46 15.80 -8.09
CA ASN A 148 -10.69 15.32 -7.46
C ASN A 148 -11.57 14.49 -8.42
N GLN A 149 -11.64 14.87 -9.68
CA GLN A 149 -12.40 14.14 -10.72
C GLN A 149 -11.79 12.75 -10.96
N VAL A 150 -10.46 12.66 -11.10
CA VAL A 150 -9.72 11.40 -11.30
C VAL A 150 -9.92 10.49 -10.11
N LEU A 151 -9.67 10.97 -8.89
CA LEU A 151 -9.80 10.19 -7.66
C LEU A 151 -11.25 9.72 -7.46
N SER A 152 -12.24 10.58 -7.71
CA SER A 152 -13.65 10.20 -7.62
C SER A 152 -14.01 9.08 -8.60
N LYS A 153 -13.52 9.17 -9.86
CA LYS A 153 -13.73 8.14 -10.90
C LYS A 153 -13.08 6.81 -10.49
N GLN A 154 -11.83 6.85 -10.02
CA GLN A 154 -11.10 5.65 -9.58
C GLN A 154 -11.80 4.97 -8.41
N ILE A 155 -12.24 5.72 -7.39
CA ILE A 155 -12.97 5.18 -6.23
C ILE A 155 -14.33 4.62 -6.66
N LYS A 156 -15.11 5.40 -7.42
CA LYS A 156 -16.47 5.01 -7.85
C LYS A 156 -16.47 3.71 -8.64
N ILE A 157 -15.57 3.59 -9.62
CA ILE A 157 -15.51 2.42 -10.50
C ILE A 157 -14.79 1.27 -9.79
N GLY A 158 -13.62 1.53 -9.20
CA GLY A 158 -12.81 0.49 -8.53
C GLY A 158 -13.51 -0.19 -7.37
N LEU A 159 -14.40 0.53 -6.67
CA LEU A 159 -15.18 -0.02 -5.54
C LEU A 159 -16.66 -0.30 -5.89
N LYS A 160 -17.02 -0.31 -7.16
CA LYS A 160 -18.39 -0.61 -7.61
C LYS A 160 -18.84 -1.99 -7.12
N SER A 161 -20.00 -2.05 -6.46
CA SER A 161 -20.62 -3.28 -5.93
C SER A 161 -19.80 -4.01 -4.85
N ILE A 162 -18.87 -3.33 -4.18
CA ILE A 162 -18.14 -3.89 -3.05
C ILE A 162 -18.81 -3.47 -1.75
N ARG A 163 -19.42 -4.45 -1.06
CA ARG A 163 -20.15 -4.23 0.19
C ARG A 163 -19.21 -4.13 1.39
N LYS A 164 -18.23 -5.05 1.52
CA LYS A 164 -17.33 -5.16 2.68
C LYS A 164 -16.03 -4.39 2.44
N LYS A 165 -16.02 -3.09 2.76
CA LYS A 165 -14.86 -2.21 2.58
C LYS A 165 -13.82 -2.32 3.71
N SER A 166 -14.11 -3.02 4.81
CA SER A 166 -13.19 -3.17 5.96
C SER A 166 -11.86 -3.86 5.61
N ASN A 167 -11.85 -4.66 4.53
CA ASN A 167 -10.65 -5.34 4.06
C ASN A 167 -9.91 -4.54 2.96
N ILE A 168 -10.26 -3.27 2.76
CA ILE A 168 -9.63 -2.41 1.76
C ILE A 168 -8.92 -1.27 2.47
N ILE A 169 -7.66 -1.09 2.13
CA ILE A 169 -6.83 0.06 2.47
C ILE A 169 -6.66 0.86 1.18
N ILE A 170 -6.82 2.16 1.22
CA ILE A 170 -6.55 3.03 0.08
C ILE A 170 -5.11 3.52 0.17
N ALA A 171 -4.34 3.41 -0.91
CA ALA A 171 -3.04 4.05 -1.05
C ALA A 171 -3.19 5.22 -2.03
N TYR A 172 -3.04 6.44 -1.52
CA TYR A 172 -3.02 7.63 -2.37
C TYR A 172 -1.61 7.84 -2.90
N GLU A 173 -1.47 7.71 -4.20
CA GLU A 173 -0.21 7.80 -4.94
C GLU A 173 -0.29 8.95 -5.95
N PRO A 174 0.03 10.21 -5.59
CA PRO A 174 0.20 11.23 -6.61
C PRO A 174 1.31 10.79 -7.57
N VAL A 175 0.93 10.34 -8.80
CA VAL A 175 1.84 9.63 -9.73
C VAL A 175 3.09 10.45 -10.03
N TRP A 176 2.95 11.77 -10.09
CA TRP A 176 4.02 12.73 -10.31
C TRP A 176 5.04 12.83 -9.16
N SER A 177 4.69 12.29 -7.99
CA SER A 177 5.54 12.29 -6.78
C SER A 177 6.37 10.99 -6.66
N ILE A 178 5.95 9.91 -7.30
CA ILE A 178 6.57 8.59 -7.13
C ILE A 178 8.01 8.60 -7.67
N GLY A 179 8.98 8.28 -6.81
CA GLY A 179 10.39 8.16 -7.20
C GLY A 179 11.11 9.48 -7.47
N THR A 180 10.44 10.62 -7.37
CA THR A 180 11.03 11.93 -7.69
C THR A 180 11.65 12.67 -6.49
N GLY A 181 11.43 12.21 -5.27
CA GLY A 181 11.76 12.95 -4.04
C GLY A 181 10.75 14.05 -3.69
N LEU A 182 9.90 14.45 -4.64
CA LEU A 182 8.91 15.51 -4.42
C LEU A 182 7.71 14.99 -3.61
N ILE A 183 7.18 15.85 -2.76
CA ILE A 183 5.93 15.60 -2.03
C ILE A 183 4.93 16.74 -2.28
N PRO A 184 3.62 16.48 -2.20
CA PRO A 184 2.62 17.54 -2.28
C PRO A 184 2.82 18.56 -1.16
N LYS A 185 2.48 19.82 -1.40
CA LYS A 185 2.37 20.81 -0.32
C LYS A 185 1.43 20.28 0.76
N ARG A 186 1.78 20.50 2.05
CA ARG A 186 1.02 19.98 3.20
C ARG A 186 -0.50 20.23 3.09
N ASN A 187 -0.89 21.46 2.79
CA ASN A 187 -2.31 21.84 2.70
C ASN A 187 -3.03 21.13 1.55
N ASP A 188 -2.35 20.93 0.43
CA ASP A 188 -2.93 20.21 -0.73
C ASP A 188 -3.13 18.73 -0.41
N LEU A 189 -2.15 18.12 0.29
CA LEU A 189 -2.25 16.73 0.71
C LEU A 189 -3.39 16.54 1.71
N ILE A 190 -3.53 17.43 2.71
CA ILE A 190 -4.65 17.40 3.67
C ILE A 190 -5.99 17.50 2.95
N LYS A 191 -6.15 18.46 2.02
CA LYS A 191 -7.38 18.61 1.23
C LYS A 191 -7.70 17.35 0.42
N THR A 192 -6.69 16.74 -0.21
CA THR A 192 -6.88 15.54 -1.03
C THR A 192 -7.25 14.33 -0.16
N ILE A 193 -6.59 14.12 0.98
CA ILE A 193 -6.93 13.02 1.90
C ILE A 193 -8.33 13.18 2.46
N SER A 194 -8.73 14.39 2.86
CA SER A 194 -10.08 14.70 3.32
C SER A 194 -11.13 14.45 2.24
N PHE A 195 -10.82 14.81 0.99
CA PHE A 195 -11.68 14.51 -0.16
C PHE A 195 -11.87 13.00 -0.36
N ILE A 196 -10.77 12.22 -0.33
CA ILE A 196 -10.82 10.76 -0.45
C ILE A 196 -11.69 10.17 0.67
N LYS A 197 -11.50 10.58 1.93
CA LYS A 197 -12.33 10.13 3.05
C LYS A 197 -13.80 10.42 2.85
N LYS A 198 -14.14 11.63 2.43
CA LYS A 198 -15.54 12.02 2.11
C LYS A 198 -16.14 11.09 1.06
N LYS A 199 -15.38 10.73 0.01
CA LYS A 199 -15.84 9.81 -1.05
C LYS A 199 -16.01 8.37 -0.58
N LEU A 200 -15.27 7.93 0.42
CA LEU A 200 -15.38 6.58 0.99
C LEU A 200 -16.57 6.39 1.94
N GLY A 201 -17.13 7.48 2.46
CA GLY A 201 -18.35 7.50 3.28
C GLY A 201 -18.10 7.37 4.79
N LYS A 202 -19.15 7.10 5.57
CA LYS A 202 -19.17 7.16 7.05
C LYS A 202 -18.16 6.22 7.75
N LYS A 203 -17.81 5.09 7.15
CA LYS A 203 -16.79 4.15 7.66
C LYS A 203 -15.64 4.08 6.66
N PRO A 204 -14.80 5.11 6.59
CA PRO A 204 -13.74 5.17 5.60
C PRO A 204 -12.72 4.06 5.82
N SER A 205 -12.22 3.51 4.73
CA SER A 205 -11.04 2.65 4.72
C SER A 205 -9.84 3.41 5.28
N LYS A 206 -8.84 2.68 5.76
CA LYS A 206 -7.53 3.26 6.08
C LYS A 206 -6.94 3.92 4.85
N ILE A 207 -6.20 5.01 5.03
CA ILE A 207 -5.53 5.72 3.93
C ILE A 207 -4.02 5.73 4.19
N LEU A 208 -3.26 5.23 3.21
CA LEU A 208 -1.82 5.33 3.17
C LEU A 208 -1.42 6.42 2.18
N TYR A 209 -0.31 7.09 2.46
CA TYR A 209 0.35 7.90 1.46
C TYR A 209 1.40 7.03 0.75
N GLY A 210 1.38 7.01 -0.59
CA GLY A 210 2.22 6.18 -1.44
C GLY A 210 3.00 6.96 -2.50
N GLY A 211 3.16 8.26 -2.36
CA GLY A 211 4.11 9.03 -3.17
C GLY A 211 5.55 8.78 -2.74
N SER A 212 6.44 9.76 -2.94
CA SER A 212 7.81 9.64 -2.46
C SER A 212 7.85 9.67 -0.94
N VAL A 213 8.32 8.56 -0.33
CA VAL A 213 8.50 8.42 1.13
C VAL A 213 9.93 7.96 1.40
N ASN A 214 10.67 8.75 2.16
CA ASN A 214 12.03 8.45 2.58
C ASN A 214 12.30 9.02 3.99
N SER A 215 13.51 8.80 4.52
CA SER A 215 13.91 9.27 5.85
C SER A 215 14.02 10.79 5.98
N GLU A 216 14.15 11.52 4.88
CA GLU A 216 14.31 12.97 4.87
C GLU A 216 12.95 13.68 4.93
N ASN A 217 11.95 13.16 4.19
CA ASN A 217 10.64 13.79 4.07
C ASN A 217 9.57 13.25 5.04
N ILE A 218 9.82 12.13 5.73
CA ILE A 218 8.82 11.50 6.60
C ILE A 218 8.33 12.42 7.73
N ASN A 219 9.18 13.31 8.25
CA ASN A 219 8.79 14.25 9.30
C ASN A 219 7.73 15.26 8.84
N GLN A 220 7.67 15.57 7.54
CA GLN A 220 6.62 16.43 6.96
C GLN A 220 5.31 15.67 6.77
N LEU A 221 5.37 14.35 6.55
CA LEU A 221 4.22 13.50 6.24
C LEU A 221 3.56 12.91 7.50
N LYS A 222 4.34 12.54 8.53
CA LYS A 222 3.85 11.85 9.73
C LYS A 222 2.79 12.62 10.53
N ASN A 223 2.83 13.95 10.44
CA ASN A 223 1.92 14.84 11.17
C ASN A 223 0.62 15.17 10.41
N ILE A 224 0.33 14.48 9.32
CA ILE A 224 -0.94 14.64 8.59
C ILE A 224 -1.96 13.68 9.21
N TYR A 225 -2.91 14.25 9.93
CA TYR A 225 -3.84 13.56 10.84
C TYR A 225 -4.55 12.36 10.21
N ASP A 226 -4.92 12.46 8.95
CA ASP A 226 -5.78 11.49 8.27
C ASP A 226 -5.01 10.41 7.50
N ILE A 227 -3.69 10.38 7.59
CA ILE A 227 -2.85 9.32 7.04
C ILE A 227 -2.70 8.21 8.09
N ASP A 228 -3.01 6.98 7.69
CA ASP A 228 -2.92 5.78 8.52
C ASP A 228 -1.60 5.03 8.32
N GLY A 229 -0.69 5.56 7.52
CA GLY A 229 0.63 4.97 7.24
C GLY A 229 1.11 5.21 5.82
N PHE A 230 2.06 4.40 5.38
CA PHE A 230 2.81 4.65 4.15
C PHE A 230 2.95 3.39 3.30
N LEU A 231 2.81 3.56 1.98
CA LEU A 231 3.22 2.58 0.99
C LEU A 231 4.58 3.05 0.44
N VAL A 232 5.64 2.33 0.81
CA VAL A 232 7.03 2.72 0.57
C VAL A 232 7.61 1.88 -0.56
N GLY A 233 8.05 2.53 -1.64
CA GLY A 233 8.71 1.88 -2.77
C GLY A 233 10.22 1.71 -2.53
N GLY A 234 11.07 2.40 -3.31
CA GLY A 234 12.53 2.22 -3.35
C GLY A 234 13.22 2.20 -2.00
N ALA A 235 12.84 3.08 -1.07
CA ALA A 235 13.43 3.11 0.27
C ALA A 235 13.17 1.83 1.10
N SER A 236 12.16 1.02 0.73
CA SER A 236 11.84 -0.24 1.42
C SER A 236 12.72 -1.42 1.00
N GLN A 237 13.48 -1.28 -0.07
CA GLN A 237 14.44 -2.29 -0.53
C GLN A 237 15.67 -2.36 0.39
N ASP A 238 16.03 -1.23 1.00
CA ASP A 238 17.05 -1.16 2.05
C ASP A 238 16.37 -1.24 3.43
N THR A 239 16.67 -2.30 4.16
CA THR A 239 16.08 -2.54 5.50
C THR A 239 16.45 -1.46 6.51
N LYS A 240 17.64 -0.85 6.41
CA LYS A 240 18.06 0.24 7.32
C LYS A 240 17.22 1.49 7.05
N LYS A 241 17.08 1.87 5.77
CA LYS A 241 16.25 3.03 5.36
C LYS A 241 14.79 2.83 5.75
N PHE A 242 14.24 1.63 5.54
CA PHE A 242 12.86 1.32 5.90
C PHE A 242 12.64 1.39 7.42
N ILE A 243 13.55 0.83 8.22
CA ILE A 243 13.51 0.92 9.69
C ILE A 243 13.62 2.38 10.14
N ASP A 244 14.46 3.19 9.51
CA ASP A 244 14.62 4.61 9.86
C ASP A 244 13.33 5.41 9.60
N ILE A 245 12.66 5.18 8.46
CA ILE A 245 11.33 5.75 8.19
C ILE A 245 10.36 5.41 9.31
N ILE A 246 10.30 4.13 9.72
CA ILE A 246 9.40 3.69 10.78
C ILE A 246 9.74 4.39 12.10
N LYS A 247 11.02 4.37 12.51
CA LYS A 247 11.47 5.02 13.74
C LYS A 247 11.10 6.50 13.78
N LYS A 248 11.40 7.25 12.71
CA LYS A 248 11.09 8.69 12.63
C LYS A 248 9.58 8.97 12.63
N THR A 249 8.77 8.02 12.19
CA THR A 249 7.30 8.17 12.22
C THR A 249 6.72 7.98 13.62
N ILE A 250 7.31 7.09 14.42
CA ILE A 250 6.74 6.69 15.72
C ILE A 250 7.34 7.44 16.91
N ASN A 251 8.42 8.16 16.68
CA ASN A 251 9.04 9.10 17.60
C ASN A 251 8.60 10.53 17.28
#